data_a74e2f4685da6fe2c0a8f20831aae262
#
_entry.id   a74e2f4685da6fe2c0a8f20831aae262
#
_cell.length_a   1.000
_cell.length_b   1.000
_cell.length_c   1.000
_cell.angle_alpha   90.00
_cell.angle_beta   90.00
_cell.angle_gamma   90.00
#
_symmetry.space_group_name_H-M   'P 1'
#
loop_
_entity.id
_entity.type
_entity.pdbx_description
1 polymer ?
#
loop_
_entity_poly.entity_id
_entity_poly.type
_entity_poly.pdbx_seq_one_letter_code
_entity_poly.pdbx_strand_id
1 'polypeptide(L)'
;MLAIRMRTRRRKAVAFATAAALTVLAVPALTASPATATTEPPATAAATVTATATATAANSDYDSTYYKNAIGKTGTALKSSLHTIISSQTKLSYSAVWDALKATDQDPNNSNNVILLYSGVSRSKSLNGGNTGNWNREHVWAKSHGDFGTSTGPGTDIHHLRPTDVQVNSVRGNKDFDNGGSAVANGGGSLTDSDSFEPRNAVKGDVARMILYMAVRYEGGDGWADLEPNNNVNNGSNPYMGRLSVLKAWNEQDPPDAFEQRRNQVIHDSYQHNRNPFIDHPEWVEAIW
;
A
#
# COMPACT_ATOMS: atom_id res chain seq x y z
N MET A 1 56.22 -28.90 8.30
CA MET A 1 55.62 -29.82 7.30
C MET A 1 54.55 -30.63 7.99
N LEU A 2 53.28 -30.32 7.74
CA LEU A 2 52.18 -31.11 8.26
C LEU A 2 51.13 -31.25 7.13
N ALA A 3 50.96 -32.45 6.63
CA ALA A 3 50.10 -32.77 5.51
C ALA A 3 48.66 -32.98 5.98
N ILE A 4 47.72 -32.20 5.46
CA ILE A 4 46.27 -32.38 5.71
C ILE A 4 45.72 -33.29 4.60
N ARG A 5 45.22 -34.46 5.00
CA ARG A 5 44.55 -35.45 4.13
C ARG A 5 43.11 -34.99 3.91
N MET A 6 42.72 -34.71 2.68
CA MET A 6 41.33 -34.60 2.25
C MET A 6 40.66 -35.98 2.17
N ARG A 7 39.54 -36.15 2.87
CA ARG A 7 38.64 -37.32 2.73
C ARG A 7 37.50 -36.95 1.76
N THR A 8 37.51 -37.56 0.61
CA THR A 8 36.41 -37.56 -0.36
C THR A 8 35.28 -38.51 0.11
N ARG A 9 34.09 -37.98 0.37
CA ARG A 9 32.89 -38.81 0.58
C ARG A 9 32.16 -39.01 -0.75
N ARG A 10 32.13 -40.26 -1.22
CA ARG A 10 31.29 -40.71 -2.35
C ARG A 10 29.83 -40.76 -1.90
N ARG A 11 28.94 -40.05 -2.59
CA ARG A 11 27.49 -40.20 -2.47
C ARG A 11 27.01 -41.31 -3.40
N LYS A 12 26.32 -42.33 -2.85
CA LYS A 12 25.65 -43.36 -3.62
C LYS A 12 24.31 -42.82 -4.11
N ALA A 13 24.06 -42.85 -5.41
CA ALA A 13 22.77 -42.60 -6.01
C ALA A 13 21.89 -43.85 -5.90
N VAL A 14 20.69 -43.71 -5.37
CA VAL A 14 19.66 -44.76 -5.38
C VAL A 14 18.67 -44.38 -6.47
N ALA A 15 18.57 -45.23 -7.47
CA ALA A 15 17.55 -45.14 -8.51
C ALA A 15 16.28 -45.87 -8.09
N PHE A 16 15.15 -45.19 -8.09
CA PHE A 16 13.83 -45.80 -7.97
C PHE A 16 13.19 -45.90 -9.36
N ALA A 17 12.93 -47.15 -9.74
CA ALA A 17 12.12 -47.45 -10.92
C ALA A 17 10.63 -47.49 -10.52
N THR A 18 9.79 -46.66 -11.14
CA THR A 18 8.36 -46.70 -11.03
C THR A 18 7.76 -47.38 -12.26
N ALA A 19 7.10 -48.51 -12.05
CA ALA A 19 6.30 -49.20 -13.06
C ALA A 19 4.95 -48.50 -13.22
N ALA A 20 4.58 -48.12 -14.43
CA ALA A 20 3.24 -47.62 -14.77
C ALA A 20 2.32 -48.77 -15.15
N ALA A 21 1.24 -48.94 -14.44
CA ALA A 21 0.16 -49.85 -14.81
C ALA A 21 -0.93 -49.09 -15.57
N LEU A 22 -1.18 -49.50 -16.82
CA LEU A 22 -2.28 -48.99 -17.66
C LEU A 22 -3.56 -49.76 -17.24
N THR A 23 -4.56 -49.06 -16.72
CA THR A 23 -5.94 -49.55 -16.61
C THR A 23 -6.80 -48.95 -17.72
N VAL A 24 -7.30 -49.79 -18.59
CA VAL A 24 -8.29 -49.47 -19.62
C VAL A 24 -9.67 -49.47 -18.97
N LEU A 25 -10.36 -48.33 -18.96
CA LEU A 25 -11.78 -48.26 -18.55
C LEU A 25 -12.66 -48.15 -19.80
N ALA A 26 -13.56 -49.11 -19.92
CA ALA A 26 -14.59 -49.15 -20.98
C ALA A 26 -15.67 -48.10 -20.72
N VAL A 27 -16.06 -47.38 -21.75
CA VAL A 27 -17.14 -46.37 -21.78
C VAL A 27 -18.44 -47.04 -22.23
N PRO A 28 -19.55 -46.98 -21.45
CA PRO A 28 -20.87 -47.40 -22.00
C PRO A 28 -21.48 -46.28 -22.82
N ALA A 29 -22.06 -46.69 -23.99
CA ALA A 29 -22.79 -45.82 -24.85
C ALA A 29 -24.14 -45.39 -24.23
N LEU A 30 -24.39 -44.11 -24.09
CA LEU A 30 -25.69 -43.54 -23.75
C LEU A 30 -26.49 -43.25 -25.03
N THR A 31 -27.66 -43.81 -25.10
CA THR A 31 -28.69 -43.58 -26.16
C THR A 31 -29.31 -42.20 -25.94
N ALA A 32 -29.37 -41.41 -27.01
CA ALA A 32 -30.02 -40.13 -27.03
C ALA A 32 -31.55 -40.24 -27.04
N SER A 33 -32.22 -39.53 -26.14
CA SER A 33 -33.66 -39.24 -26.19
C SER A 33 -33.89 -37.87 -26.80
N PRO A 34 -35.00 -37.62 -27.55
CA PRO A 34 -35.23 -36.38 -28.25
C PRO A 34 -35.54 -35.23 -27.32
N ALA A 35 -34.92 -34.07 -27.60
CA ALA A 35 -35.12 -32.84 -26.89
C ALA A 35 -36.49 -32.21 -27.22
N THR A 36 -37.29 -31.97 -26.20
CA THR A 36 -38.44 -31.06 -26.25
C THR A 36 -37.95 -29.62 -26.21
N ALA A 37 -38.31 -28.83 -27.20
CA ALA A 37 -38.03 -27.38 -27.27
C ALA A 37 -38.84 -26.67 -26.17
N THR A 38 -38.17 -26.15 -25.14
CA THR A 38 -38.71 -25.16 -24.20
C THR A 38 -38.39 -23.78 -24.70
N THR A 39 -39.46 -23.01 -24.98
CA THR A 39 -39.37 -21.58 -25.30
C THR A 39 -38.78 -20.80 -24.17
N GLU A 40 -37.67 -20.14 -24.43
CA GLU A 40 -36.96 -19.22 -23.51
C GLU A 40 -37.81 -17.95 -23.34
N PRO A 41 -38.05 -17.47 -22.08
CA PRO A 41 -38.65 -16.16 -21.87
C PRO A 41 -37.68 -15.06 -22.27
N PRO A 42 -38.16 -13.86 -22.68
CA PRO A 42 -37.31 -12.79 -23.20
C PRO A 42 -36.38 -12.28 -22.11
N ALA A 43 -35.10 -12.11 -22.48
CA ALA A 43 -34.06 -11.55 -21.62
C ALA A 43 -34.48 -10.18 -21.07
N THR A 44 -34.66 -10.12 -19.79
CA THR A 44 -34.80 -8.85 -19.04
C THR A 44 -33.50 -8.08 -19.20
N ALA A 45 -33.54 -6.91 -19.81
CA ALA A 45 -32.41 -6.00 -19.91
C ALA A 45 -31.88 -5.71 -18.49
N ALA A 46 -30.67 -6.17 -18.21
CA ALA A 46 -29.96 -5.78 -17.00
C ALA A 46 -29.72 -4.27 -17.06
N ALA A 47 -30.43 -3.53 -16.23
CA ALA A 47 -30.16 -2.12 -16.00
C ALA A 47 -28.73 -2.00 -15.48
N THR A 48 -27.85 -1.45 -16.30
CA THR A 48 -26.51 -1.02 -15.87
C THR A 48 -26.71 0.11 -14.87
N VAL A 49 -26.70 -0.23 -13.59
CA VAL A 49 -26.62 0.78 -12.53
C VAL A 49 -25.23 1.36 -12.60
N THR A 50 -25.11 2.47 -13.30
CA THR A 50 -23.92 3.33 -13.20
C THR A 50 -23.89 3.85 -11.76
N ALA A 51 -23.09 3.25 -10.92
CA ALA A 51 -22.77 3.81 -9.61
C ALA A 51 -21.97 5.10 -9.85
N THR A 52 -22.69 6.20 -10.01
CA THR A 52 -22.10 7.53 -9.92
C THR A 52 -21.73 7.71 -8.46
N ALA A 53 -20.45 7.55 -8.15
CA ALA A 53 -19.93 7.76 -6.82
C ALA A 53 -20.25 9.18 -6.37
N THR A 54 -21.10 9.31 -5.37
CA THR A 54 -21.41 10.56 -4.66
C THR A 54 -20.24 10.84 -3.69
N ALA A 55 -19.04 11.11 -4.23
CA ALA A 55 -17.90 11.59 -3.45
C ALA A 55 -17.78 13.12 -3.44
N THR A 56 -18.81 13.85 -3.85
CA THR A 56 -18.69 15.27 -4.19
C THR A 56 -19.09 16.25 -3.09
N ALA A 57 -19.53 15.83 -1.93
CA ALA A 57 -20.06 16.77 -0.93
C ALA A 57 -19.11 17.16 0.23
N ALA A 58 -18.01 16.43 0.45
CA ALA A 58 -17.12 16.71 1.58
C ALA A 58 -15.94 17.65 1.23
N ASN A 59 -15.64 17.85 -0.06
CA ASN A 59 -14.43 18.55 -0.50
C ASN A 59 -14.61 20.07 -0.66
N SER A 60 -15.84 20.58 -0.81
CA SER A 60 -16.10 22.00 -1.12
C SER A 60 -15.60 22.98 -0.05
N ASP A 61 -15.54 22.60 1.21
CA ASP A 61 -15.10 23.49 2.29
C ASP A 61 -13.57 23.71 2.25
N TYR A 62 -12.80 22.68 1.89
CA TYR A 62 -11.35 22.80 1.72
C TYR A 62 -10.95 23.43 0.39
N ASP A 63 -11.74 23.25 -0.67
CA ASP A 63 -11.47 23.81 -2.00
C ASP A 63 -11.42 25.33 -1.99
N SER A 64 -12.37 25.96 -1.33
CA SER A 64 -12.49 27.42 -1.25
C SER A 64 -11.45 28.07 -0.31
N THR A 65 -10.82 27.29 0.57
CA THR A 65 -9.91 27.76 1.61
C THR A 65 -8.53 27.17 1.49
N TYR A 66 -8.36 25.90 1.85
CA TYR A 66 -7.06 25.22 1.92
C TYR A 66 -6.47 25.01 0.52
N TYR A 67 -7.26 24.50 -0.45
CA TYR A 67 -6.80 24.18 -1.80
C TYR A 67 -7.05 25.26 -2.85
N LYS A 68 -7.54 26.47 -2.46
CA LYS A 68 -7.93 27.52 -3.39
C LYS A 68 -6.90 27.85 -4.49
N ASN A 69 -5.62 27.72 -4.19
CA ASN A 69 -4.52 28.01 -5.12
C ASN A 69 -4.17 26.80 -6.03
N ALA A 70 -4.77 25.63 -5.81
CA ALA A 70 -4.58 24.43 -6.61
C ALA A 70 -5.74 24.16 -7.57
N ILE A 71 -6.94 24.64 -7.24
CA ILE A 71 -8.15 24.41 -8.02
C ILE A 71 -7.99 24.87 -9.48
N GLY A 72 -8.39 24.00 -10.41
CA GLY A 72 -8.35 24.23 -11.85
C GLY A 72 -6.96 24.08 -12.49
N LYS A 73 -5.94 23.68 -11.72
CA LYS A 73 -4.59 23.40 -12.23
C LYS A 73 -4.41 21.91 -12.57
N THR A 74 -3.41 21.63 -13.41
CA THR A 74 -3.00 20.27 -13.79
C THR A 74 -1.47 20.19 -13.93
N GLY A 75 -0.93 18.97 -14.04
CA GLY A 75 0.48 18.71 -14.26
C GLY A 75 1.39 19.37 -13.24
N THR A 76 2.53 19.85 -13.70
CA THR A 76 3.54 20.51 -12.85
C THR A 76 2.98 21.72 -12.09
N ALA A 77 2.03 22.48 -12.67
CA ALA A 77 1.43 23.62 -11.99
C ALA A 77 0.57 23.21 -10.80
N LEU A 78 -0.14 22.09 -10.90
CA LEU A 78 -0.88 21.48 -9.78
C LEU A 78 0.10 20.96 -8.72
N LYS A 79 1.08 20.13 -9.12
CA LYS A 79 2.09 19.56 -8.21
C LYS A 79 2.77 20.64 -7.37
N SER A 80 3.28 21.70 -8.03
CA SER A 80 3.95 22.84 -7.36
C SER A 80 3.01 23.61 -6.41
N SER A 81 1.74 23.80 -6.79
CA SER A 81 0.77 24.45 -5.90
C SER A 81 0.46 23.62 -4.67
N LEU A 82 0.27 22.30 -4.84
CA LEU A 82 0.07 21.37 -3.73
C LEU A 82 1.30 21.31 -2.82
N HIS A 83 2.53 21.24 -3.40
CA HIS A 83 3.76 21.32 -2.62
C HIS A 83 3.77 22.55 -1.71
N THR A 84 3.48 23.72 -2.25
CA THR A 84 3.42 24.96 -1.47
C THR A 84 2.40 24.90 -0.33
N ILE A 85 1.19 24.36 -0.60
CA ILE A 85 0.11 24.27 0.37
C ILE A 85 0.48 23.31 1.51
N ILE A 86 0.93 22.08 1.17
CA ILE A 86 1.13 21.02 2.15
C ILE A 86 2.48 21.09 2.88
N SER A 87 3.40 21.93 2.42
CA SER A 87 4.70 22.16 3.07
C SER A 87 4.62 22.97 4.36
N SER A 88 3.52 23.72 4.55
CA SER A 88 3.23 24.39 5.82
C SER A 88 2.70 23.38 6.83
N GLN A 89 3.61 22.68 7.51
CA GLN A 89 3.26 21.62 8.46
C GLN A 89 4.05 21.73 9.76
N THR A 90 3.45 21.27 10.86
CA THR A 90 4.16 21.00 12.11
C THR A 90 4.91 19.69 11.99
N LYS A 91 6.24 19.74 12.14
CA LYS A 91 7.09 18.53 12.06
C LYS A 91 7.16 17.88 13.45
N LEU A 92 6.86 16.59 13.54
CA LEU A 92 6.91 15.81 14.78
C LEU A 92 8.32 15.28 15.06
N SER A 93 8.62 15.04 16.35
CA SER A 93 9.76 14.19 16.70
C SER A 93 9.43 12.71 16.42
N TYR A 94 10.46 11.89 16.20
CA TYR A 94 10.25 10.47 15.97
C TYR A 94 9.58 9.75 17.17
N SER A 95 9.82 10.21 18.40
CA SER A 95 9.11 9.69 19.58
C SER A 95 7.63 10.07 19.59
N ALA A 96 7.27 11.28 19.18
CA ALA A 96 5.88 11.74 19.15
C ALA A 96 5.02 10.99 18.12
N VAL A 97 5.64 10.39 17.10
CA VAL A 97 4.94 9.55 16.10
C VAL A 97 4.18 8.38 16.74
N TRP A 98 4.68 7.81 17.86
CA TRP A 98 3.95 6.75 18.54
C TRP A 98 2.52 7.15 18.96
N ASP A 99 2.41 8.31 19.60
CA ASP A 99 1.12 8.77 20.10
C ASP A 99 0.22 9.27 18.96
N ALA A 100 0.83 9.88 17.93
CA ALA A 100 0.10 10.25 16.73
C ALA A 100 -0.53 9.02 16.05
N LEU A 101 0.22 7.93 15.86
CA LEU A 101 -0.30 6.70 15.25
C LEU A 101 -1.40 6.02 16.10
N LYS A 102 -1.29 6.09 17.44
CA LYS A 102 -2.35 5.61 18.33
C LYS A 102 -3.68 6.35 18.16
N ALA A 103 -3.64 7.59 17.70
CA ALA A 103 -4.83 8.39 17.43
C ALA A 103 -5.31 8.26 15.98
N THR A 104 -4.40 8.42 15.01
CA THR A 104 -4.74 8.41 13.58
C THR A 104 -5.23 7.04 13.11
N ASP A 105 -4.63 5.97 13.62
CA ASP A 105 -4.92 4.60 13.21
C ASP A 105 -5.76 3.82 14.27
N GLN A 106 -6.44 4.55 15.17
CA GLN A 106 -7.31 3.95 16.16
C GLN A 106 -8.39 3.10 15.50
N ASP A 107 -8.57 1.88 16.02
CA ASP A 107 -9.66 0.99 15.61
C ASP A 107 -11.02 1.65 15.96
N PRO A 108 -11.91 1.86 14.97
CA PRO A 108 -13.22 2.46 15.22
C PRO A 108 -14.12 1.61 16.13
N ASN A 109 -13.85 0.29 16.20
CA ASN A 109 -14.63 -0.64 17.02
C ASN A 109 -14.01 -0.90 18.40
N ASN A 110 -12.74 -0.50 18.61
CA ASN A 110 -12.04 -0.66 19.89
C ASN A 110 -10.99 0.45 20.10
N SER A 111 -11.35 1.47 20.85
CA SER A 111 -10.49 2.64 21.10
C SER A 111 -9.16 2.32 21.78
N ASN A 112 -8.98 1.12 22.37
CA ASN A 112 -7.71 0.67 22.96
C ASN A 112 -6.74 0.06 21.93
N ASN A 113 -7.18 -0.10 20.67
CA ASN A 113 -6.42 -0.73 19.61
C ASN A 113 -6.11 0.24 18.46
N VAL A 114 -5.15 -0.15 17.64
CA VAL A 114 -4.87 0.40 16.30
C VAL A 114 -5.16 -0.66 15.25
N ILE A 115 -5.51 -0.24 14.03
CA ILE A 115 -5.58 -1.11 12.86
C ILE A 115 -4.21 -1.13 12.18
N LEU A 116 -3.64 -2.32 12.02
CA LEU A 116 -2.35 -2.51 11.35
C LEU A 116 -2.51 -2.44 9.84
N LEU A 117 -1.71 -1.62 9.15
CA LEU A 117 -1.86 -1.33 7.72
C LEU A 117 -1.95 -2.60 6.86
N TYR A 118 -0.88 -3.38 6.80
CA TYR A 118 -0.78 -4.49 5.84
C TYR A 118 -1.62 -5.71 6.24
N SER A 119 -1.81 -5.96 7.54
CA SER A 119 -2.57 -7.12 8.00
C SER A 119 -4.06 -6.86 8.23
N GLY A 120 -4.46 -5.61 8.46
CA GLY A 120 -5.82 -5.26 8.88
C GLY A 120 -6.16 -5.68 10.32
N VAL A 121 -5.21 -6.21 11.06
CA VAL A 121 -5.43 -6.72 12.42
C VAL A 121 -5.59 -5.57 13.40
N SER A 122 -6.64 -5.64 14.23
CA SER A 122 -6.82 -4.80 15.41
C SER A 122 -5.88 -5.24 16.52
N ARG A 123 -4.94 -4.38 16.93
CA ARG A 123 -3.93 -4.69 17.95
C ARG A 123 -3.85 -3.61 19.02
N SER A 124 -3.66 -4.02 20.27
CA SER A 124 -3.57 -3.10 21.40
C SER A 124 -2.53 -1.99 21.17
N LYS A 125 -2.91 -0.76 21.47
CA LYS A 125 -2.02 0.41 21.46
C LYS A 125 -0.79 0.24 22.34
N SER A 126 -0.89 -0.56 23.41
CA SER A 126 0.23 -0.85 24.32
C SER A 126 1.29 -1.80 23.77
N LEU A 127 0.97 -2.55 22.72
CA LEU A 127 1.88 -3.48 22.05
C LEU A 127 2.74 -2.79 20.96
N ASN A 128 3.06 -1.51 21.18
CA ASN A 128 4.00 -0.80 20.31
C ASN A 128 5.45 -1.11 20.70
N GLY A 129 6.29 -1.45 19.72
CA GLY A 129 7.70 -1.78 19.95
C GLY A 129 8.33 -2.60 18.85
N GLY A 130 9.49 -3.22 19.14
CA GLY A 130 10.27 -3.98 18.17
C GLY A 130 10.20 -5.50 18.31
N ASN A 131 9.50 -6.04 19.32
CA ASN A 131 9.42 -7.48 19.55
C ASN A 131 8.37 -8.15 18.66
N THR A 132 8.56 -9.43 18.39
CA THR A 132 7.55 -10.27 17.74
C THR A 132 6.21 -10.16 18.46
N GLY A 133 5.12 -9.99 17.70
CA GLY A 133 3.78 -9.78 18.23
C GLY A 133 3.43 -8.31 18.54
N ASN A 134 4.41 -7.42 18.51
CA ASN A 134 4.19 -5.97 18.61
C ASN A 134 3.87 -5.38 17.22
N TRP A 135 3.48 -4.11 17.23
CA TRP A 135 3.44 -3.27 16.04
C TRP A 135 4.51 -2.17 16.13
N ASN A 136 5.02 -1.75 14.98
CA ASN A 136 6.00 -0.66 14.90
C ASN A 136 5.59 0.38 13.85
N ARG A 137 6.45 1.40 13.70
CA ARG A 137 6.25 2.52 12.75
C ARG A 137 6.78 2.10 11.38
N GLU A 138 5.88 1.72 10.50
CA GLU A 138 6.18 1.49 9.09
C GLU A 138 6.41 2.82 8.38
N HIS A 139 7.50 2.93 7.63
CA HIS A 139 7.73 3.97 6.66
C HIS A 139 7.27 3.46 5.29
N VAL A 140 6.05 3.80 4.86
CA VAL A 140 5.48 3.35 3.59
C VAL A 140 6.38 3.79 2.42
N TRP A 141 6.81 5.05 2.38
CA TRP A 141 8.01 5.40 1.62
C TRP A 141 9.23 4.90 2.39
N ALA A 142 9.92 3.89 1.88
CA ALA A 142 11.05 3.30 2.60
C ALA A 142 12.12 4.35 2.91
N LYS A 143 12.45 4.50 4.20
CA LYS A 143 13.36 5.55 4.67
C LYS A 143 14.78 5.49 4.09
N SER A 144 15.19 4.37 3.52
CA SER A 144 16.42 4.21 2.77
C SER A 144 16.35 4.78 1.35
N HIS A 145 15.15 4.94 0.77
CA HIS A 145 14.97 5.56 -0.52
C HIS A 145 14.98 7.09 -0.35
N GLY A 146 16.14 7.70 -0.63
CA GLY A 146 16.42 9.10 -0.33
C GLY A 146 17.15 9.33 1.00
N ASP A 147 17.48 8.25 1.73
CA ASP A 147 18.37 8.21 2.91
C ASP A 147 18.00 9.22 4.03
N PHE A 148 16.72 9.48 4.24
CA PHE A 148 16.26 10.40 5.28
C PHE A 148 16.17 9.79 6.69
N GLY A 149 16.22 8.46 6.81
CA GLY A 149 16.24 7.75 8.08
C GLY A 149 14.99 8.02 8.93
N THR A 150 15.22 8.45 10.19
CA THR A 150 14.16 8.86 11.13
C THR A 150 14.26 10.33 11.51
N SER A 151 14.90 11.12 10.66
CA SER A 151 15.09 12.56 10.88
C SER A 151 13.75 13.30 10.82
N THR A 152 13.63 14.36 11.61
CA THR A 152 12.45 15.22 11.64
C THR A 152 12.20 15.82 10.26
N GLY A 153 11.03 15.58 9.72
CA GLY A 153 10.67 15.85 8.32
C GLY A 153 10.18 14.57 7.66
N PRO A 154 10.75 14.10 6.55
CA PRO A 154 10.27 12.89 5.87
C PRO A 154 10.31 11.64 6.75
N GLY A 155 11.28 11.53 7.68
CA GLY A 155 11.37 10.40 8.60
C GLY A 155 10.34 10.39 9.73
N THR A 156 9.56 11.45 9.88
CA THR A 156 8.55 11.60 10.94
C THR A 156 7.19 12.07 10.44
N ASP A 157 7.01 12.14 9.11
CA ASP A 157 5.76 12.56 8.50
C ASP A 157 4.71 11.45 8.63
N ILE A 158 3.66 11.73 9.42
CA ILE A 158 2.64 10.74 9.73
C ILE A 158 1.63 10.52 8.59
N HIS A 159 1.71 11.27 7.48
CA HIS A 159 0.93 10.94 6.29
C HIS A 159 1.40 9.63 5.64
N HIS A 160 2.67 9.24 5.80
CA HIS A 160 3.16 7.94 5.32
C HIS A 160 3.64 6.98 6.42
N LEU A 161 3.66 7.41 7.68
CA LEU A 161 3.95 6.50 8.79
C LEU A 161 2.68 5.79 9.24
N ARG A 162 2.73 4.46 9.38
CA ARG A 162 1.58 3.62 9.77
C ARG A 162 1.98 2.54 10.79
N PRO A 163 1.06 2.15 11.69
CA PRO A 163 1.29 0.96 12.52
C PRO A 163 1.27 -0.30 11.66
N THR A 164 2.27 -1.15 11.80
CA THR A 164 2.38 -2.42 11.06
C THR A 164 2.94 -3.51 11.97
N ASP A 165 2.51 -4.76 11.79
CA ASP A 165 3.09 -5.91 12.47
C ASP A 165 4.60 -5.95 12.24
N VAL A 166 5.38 -6.16 13.31
CA VAL A 166 6.86 -6.13 13.26
C VAL A 166 7.42 -7.13 12.26
N GLN A 167 6.81 -8.33 12.15
CA GLN A 167 7.28 -9.36 11.24
C GLN A 167 6.90 -9.03 9.78
N VAL A 168 5.69 -8.52 9.55
CA VAL A 168 5.25 -8.08 8.22
C VAL A 168 6.09 -6.90 7.74
N ASN A 169 6.35 -5.92 8.61
CA ASN A 169 7.25 -4.80 8.31
C ASN A 169 8.66 -5.29 7.93
N SER A 170 9.17 -6.28 8.66
CA SER A 170 10.47 -6.90 8.36
C SER A 170 10.49 -7.58 6.98
N VAL A 171 9.41 -8.23 6.58
CA VAL A 171 9.26 -8.86 5.25
C VAL A 171 9.15 -7.80 4.14
N ARG A 172 8.39 -6.73 4.38
CA ARG A 172 8.31 -5.60 3.44
C ARG A 172 9.69 -4.97 3.24
N GLY A 173 10.45 -4.77 4.31
CA GLY A 173 11.81 -4.22 4.25
C GLY A 173 11.84 -2.82 3.63
N ASN A 174 12.59 -2.67 2.55
CA ASN A 174 12.65 -1.43 1.76
C ASN A 174 12.25 -1.66 0.29
N LYS A 175 11.47 -2.70 0.01
CA LYS A 175 11.03 -3.02 -1.34
C LYS A 175 10.13 -1.93 -1.91
N ASP A 176 10.15 -1.80 -3.20
CA ASP A 176 9.19 -1.02 -3.96
C ASP A 176 7.79 -1.67 -3.90
N PHE A 177 6.80 -1.01 -4.46
CA PHE A 177 5.43 -1.52 -4.57
C PHE A 177 5.11 -1.93 -6.01
N ASP A 178 4.63 -3.14 -6.19
CA ASP A 178 4.16 -3.70 -7.46
C ASP A 178 3.13 -4.82 -7.18
N ASN A 179 2.47 -5.30 -8.21
CA ASN A 179 1.56 -6.44 -8.10
C ASN A 179 2.33 -7.77 -8.14
N GLY A 180 1.85 -8.77 -7.40
CA GLY A 180 2.30 -10.15 -7.48
C GLY A 180 3.16 -10.63 -6.32
N GLY A 181 3.75 -11.79 -6.50
CA GLY A 181 4.55 -12.47 -5.49
C GLY A 181 3.82 -13.57 -4.76
N SER A 182 4.35 -13.96 -3.61
CA SER A 182 3.84 -15.00 -2.73
C SER A 182 3.24 -14.41 -1.46
N ALA A 183 2.30 -15.13 -0.86
CA ALA A 183 1.60 -14.67 0.34
C ALA A 183 2.56 -14.42 1.51
N VAL A 184 2.42 -13.26 2.13
CA VAL A 184 3.14 -12.88 3.35
C VAL A 184 2.44 -13.50 4.56
N ALA A 185 3.18 -14.24 5.38
CA ALA A 185 2.64 -14.79 6.62
C ALA A 185 2.12 -13.67 7.54
N ASN A 186 0.88 -13.80 8.01
CA ASN A 186 0.16 -12.79 8.81
C ASN A 186 0.00 -11.42 8.11
N GLY A 187 0.20 -11.37 6.79
CA GLY A 187 0.11 -10.15 5.98
C GLY A 187 -1.30 -9.76 5.54
N GLY A 188 -2.35 -10.45 5.99
CA GLY A 188 -3.75 -10.11 5.70
C GLY A 188 -4.14 -10.17 4.23
N GLY A 189 -3.41 -10.94 3.41
CA GLY A 189 -3.56 -11.01 1.95
C GLY A 189 -2.52 -10.22 1.18
N SER A 190 -1.56 -9.59 1.86
CA SER A 190 -0.40 -8.97 1.20
C SER A 190 0.51 -10.03 0.57
N LEU A 191 1.14 -9.68 -0.54
CA LEU A 191 2.07 -10.53 -1.29
C LEU A 191 3.47 -9.89 -1.34
N THR A 192 4.49 -10.69 -1.61
CA THR A 192 5.85 -10.20 -1.81
C THR A 192 6.65 -11.15 -2.70
N ASP A 193 7.58 -10.59 -3.44
CA ASP A 193 8.63 -11.31 -4.16
C ASP A 193 10.03 -10.81 -3.79
N SER A 194 11.01 -10.91 -4.69
CA SER A 194 12.38 -10.53 -4.40
C SER A 194 12.58 -9.01 -4.27
N ASP A 195 11.81 -8.20 -4.98
CA ASP A 195 12.05 -6.77 -5.16
C ASP A 195 10.82 -5.88 -4.92
N SER A 196 9.63 -6.48 -4.75
CA SER A 196 8.40 -5.73 -4.53
C SER A 196 7.52 -6.28 -3.41
N PHE A 197 6.55 -5.46 -3.02
CA PHE A 197 5.53 -5.77 -2.04
C PHE A 197 4.17 -5.29 -2.55
N GLU A 198 3.20 -6.19 -2.56
CA GLU A 198 1.79 -5.89 -2.86
C GLU A 198 0.99 -5.87 -1.56
N PRO A 199 0.44 -4.74 -1.12
CA PRO A 199 -0.42 -4.68 0.06
C PRO A 199 -1.77 -5.37 -0.21
N ARG A 200 -2.46 -5.78 0.86
CA ARG A 200 -3.84 -6.29 0.75
C ARG A 200 -4.74 -5.30 0.00
N ASN A 201 -5.73 -5.81 -0.72
CA ASN A 201 -6.58 -4.99 -1.62
C ASN A 201 -7.21 -3.77 -0.94
N ALA A 202 -7.65 -3.91 0.31
CA ALA A 202 -8.33 -2.85 1.07
C ALA A 202 -7.41 -1.70 1.56
N VAL A 203 -6.15 -1.63 1.14
CA VAL A 203 -5.23 -0.52 1.46
C VAL A 203 -4.26 -0.23 0.31
N LYS A 204 -4.56 -0.72 -0.88
CA LYS A 204 -3.76 -0.41 -2.07
C LYS A 204 -3.79 1.08 -2.38
N GLY A 205 -4.98 1.65 -2.37
CA GLY A 205 -5.19 3.08 -2.55
C GLY A 205 -4.54 3.91 -1.46
N ASP A 206 -4.69 3.52 -0.17
CA ASP A 206 -4.00 4.17 0.95
C ASP A 206 -2.50 4.27 0.68
N VAL A 207 -1.87 3.14 0.33
CA VAL A 207 -0.42 3.07 0.06
C VAL A 207 -0.05 3.96 -1.11
N ALA A 208 -0.81 3.91 -2.21
CA ALA A 208 -0.56 4.76 -3.37
C ALA A 208 -0.61 6.25 -3.01
N ARG A 209 -1.67 6.68 -2.33
CA ARG A 209 -1.85 8.08 -1.90
C ARG A 209 -0.79 8.55 -0.90
N MET A 210 -0.25 7.65 -0.07
CA MET A 210 0.89 7.97 0.81
C MET A 210 2.18 8.21 0.03
N ILE A 211 2.48 7.34 -0.95
CA ILE A 211 3.66 7.48 -1.80
C ILE A 211 3.58 8.77 -2.62
N LEU A 212 2.44 9.04 -3.25
CA LEU A 212 2.23 10.22 -4.07
C LEU A 212 2.24 11.52 -3.25
N TYR A 213 1.74 11.48 -2.00
CA TYR A 213 1.89 12.59 -1.06
C TYR A 213 3.37 12.90 -0.79
N MET A 214 4.17 11.88 -0.50
CA MET A 214 5.60 12.06 -0.23
C MET A 214 6.34 12.69 -1.42
N ALA A 215 5.99 12.30 -2.65
CA ALA A 215 6.55 12.84 -3.87
C ALA A 215 6.17 14.30 -4.13
N VAL A 216 5.04 14.76 -3.63
CA VAL A 216 4.65 16.18 -3.69
C VAL A 216 5.23 16.96 -2.52
N ARG A 217 5.20 16.39 -1.31
CA ARG A 217 5.65 17.10 -0.11
C ARG A 217 7.17 17.31 -0.07
N TYR A 218 7.92 16.33 -0.58
CA TYR A 218 9.39 16.34 -0.55
C TYR A 218 9.95 16.35 -1.98
N GLU A 219 9.54 17.38 -2.74
CA GLU A 219 9.94 17.65 -4.14
C GLU A 219 11.30 18.37 -4.22
N GLY A 220 12.16 18.22 -3.23
CA GLY A 220 13.45 18.92 -3.16
C GLY A 220 13.34 20.38 -2.67
N GLY A 221 14.47 21.07 -2.60
CA GLY A 221 14.52 22.49 -2.24
C GLY A 221 14.41 22.80 -0.74
N ASP A 222 14.07 21.82 0.10
CA ASP A 222 13.88 21.97 1.55
C ASP A 222 14.96 21.25 2.40
N GLY A 223 16.05 20.87 1.76
CA GLY A 223 17.19 20.17 2.39
C GLY A 223 17.08 18.66 2.38
N TRP A 224 16.02 18.09 1.81
CA TRP A 224 15.82 16.66 1.60
C TRP A 224 16.02 16.28 0.13
N ALA A 225 16.21 14.98 -0.11
CA ALA A 225 16.21 14.45 -1.45
C ALA A 225 14.86 14.69 -2.13
N ASP A 226 14.89 14.92 -3.43
CA ASP A 226 13.72 15.00 -4.28
C ASP A 226 13.12 13.60 -4.44
N LEU A 227 11.99 13.36 -3.77
CA LEU A 227 11.32 12.06 -3.74
C LEU A 227 10.37 11.94 -4.93
N GLU A 228 10.64 11.02 -5.86
CA GLU A 228 9.83 10.85 -7.07
C GLU A 228 9.34 9.42 -7.27
N PRO A 229 8.09 9.21 -7.69
CA PRO A 229 7.64 7.89 -8.14
C PRO A 229 8.19 7.61 -9.53
N ASN A 230 8.52 6.34 -9.81
CA ASN A 230 8.93 5.91 -11.13
C ASN A 230 8.30 4.56 -11.52
N ASN A 231 8.54 4.08 -12.74
CA ASN A 231 8.02 2.78 -13.20
C ASN A 231 9.02 1.63 -13.02
N ASN A 232 9.96 1.76 -12.10
CA ASN A 232 10.92 0.71 -11.78
C ASN A 232 10.65 0.14 -10.37
N VAL A 233 11.15 -1.08 -10.15
CA VAL A 233 11.41 -1.68 -8.85
C VAL A 233 12.93 -1.81 -8.68
N ASN A 234 13.43 -2.20 -7.51
CA ASN A 234 14.88 -2.23 -7.21
C ASN A 234 15.54 -0.84 -7.25
N ASN A 235 14.84 0.19 -6.80
CA ASN A 235 15.36 1.55 -6.77
C ASN A 235 16.56 1.73 -5.79
N GLY A 236 16.79 0.76 -4.91
CA GLY A 236 17.93 0.77 -3.98
C GLY A 236 17.81 1.89 -2.95
N SER A 237 18.86 2.72 -2.85
CA SER A 237 18.86 3.91 -1.98
C SER A 237 18.51 5.21 -2.71
N ASN A 238 18.25 5.14 -4.02
CA ASN A 238 17.82 6.32 -4.77
C ASN A 238 16.49 6.85 -4.23
N PRO A 239 16.22 8.16 -4.37
CA PRO A 239 15.00 8.78 -3.87
C PRO A 239 13.80 8.48 -4.77
N TYR A 240 13.62 7.23 -5.14
CA TYR A 240 12.54 6.77 -6.01
C TYR A 240 11.73 5.68 -5.34
N MET A 241 10.42 5.62 -5.67
CA MET A 241 9.53 4.55 -5.26
C MET A 241 8.67 4.12 -6.44
N GLY A 242 8.75 2.83 -6.79
CA GLY A 242 7.95 2.25 -7.85
C GLY A 242 6.76 1.43 -7.31
N ARG A 243 5.82 1.06 -8.16
CA ARG A 243 5.78 1.33 -9.59
C ARG A 243 4.67 2.34 -9.87
N LEU A 244 4.95 3.49 -10.45
CA LEU A 244 3.98 4.59 -10.64
C LEU A 244 2.70 4.12 -11.34
N SER A 245 2.80 3.36 -12.44
CA SER A 245 1.61 2.86 -13.14
C SER A 245 0.72 1.97 -12.28
N VAL A 246 1.31 1.21 -11.36
CA VAL A 246 0.58 0.37 -10.40
C VAL A 246 -0.04 1.22 -9.29
N LEU A 247 0.70 2.19 -8.76
CA LEU A 247 0.19 3.11 -7.74
C LEU A 247 -1.03 3.91 -8.27
N LYS A 248 -1.00 4.37 -9.53
CA LYS A 248 -2.14 5.01 -10.18
C LYS A 248 -3.35 4.08 -10.25
N ALA A 249 -3.15 2.86 -10.74
CA ALA A 249 -4.22 1.86 -10.80
C ALA A 249 -4.79 1.51 -9.41
N TRP A 250 -3.96 1.45 -8.38
CA TRP A 250 -4.41 1.21 -7.01
C TRP A 250 -5.23 2.36 -6.44
N ASN A 251 -4.87 3.61 -6.74
CA ASN A 251 -5.65 4.77 -6.34
C ASN A 251 -7.07 4.74 -6.92
N GLU A 252 -7.24 4.26 -8.17
CA GLU A 252 -8.56 4.10 -8.79
C GLU A 252 -9.33 2.89 -8.23
N GLN A 253 -8.66 1.76 -7.98
CA GLN A 253 -9.27 0.52 -7.51
C GLN A 253 -9.76 0.59 -6.08
N ASP A 254 -9.10 1.37 -5.24
CA ASP A 254 -9.34 1.49 -3.82
C ASP A 254 -9.45 2.98 -3.44
N PRO A 255 -10.63 3.59 -3.71
CA PRO A 255 -10.85 5.01 -3.42
C PRO A 255 -10.84 5.29 -1.91
N PRO A 256 -10.61 6.57 -1.47
CA PRO A 256 -10.52 6.93 -0.07
C PRO A 256 -11.75 6.51 0.73
N ASP A 257 -11.56 5.70 1.74
CA ASP A 257 -12.61 5.26 2.64
C ASP A 257 -12.76 6.18 3.87
N ALA A 258 -13.75 5.91 4.70
CA ALA A 258 -14.03 6.70 5.90
C ALA A 258 -12.88 6.64 6.94
N PHE A 259 -12.11 5.54 6.98
CA PHE A 259 -10.97 5.42 7.87
C PHE A 259 -9.83 6.33 7.42
N GLU A 260 -9.53 6.32 6.14
CA GLU A 260 -8.49 7.17 5.54
C GLU A 260 -8.85 8.66 5.63
N GLN A 261 -10.11 9.02 5.35
CA GLN A 261 -10.61 10.39 5.49
C GLN A 261 -10.52 10.88 6.94
N ARG A 262 -10.95 10.06 7.91
CA ARG A 262 -10.80 10.37 9.32
C ARG A 262 -9.33 10.54 9.71
N ARG A 263 -8.45 9.69 9.21
CA ARG A 263 -7.03 9.77 9.46
C ARG A 263 -6.45 11.10 8.98
N ASN A 264 -6.77 11.51 7.75
CA ASN A 264 -6.38 12.78 7.17
C ASN A 264 -6.86 13.97 8.03
N GLN A 265 -8.10 13.91 8.51
CA GLN A 265 -8.68 14.94 9.38
C GLN A 265 -7.95 15.02 10.73
N VAL A 266 -7.66 13.88 11.39
CA VAL A 266 -6.95 13.86 12.68
C VAL A 266 -5.52 14.40 12.54
N ILE A 267 -4.84 14.08 11.44
CA ILE A 267 -3.50 14.63 11.16
C ILE A 267 -3.56 16.15 11.05
N HIS A 268 -4.54 16.66 10.31
CA HIS A 268 -4.73 18.10 10.12
C HIS A 268 -5.07 18.80 11.43
N ASP A 269 -6.06 18.32 12.18
CA ASP A 269 -6.59 19.06 13.33
C ASP A 269 -5.65 19.00 14.55
N SER A 270 -4.92 17.89 14.73
CA SER A 270 -4.27 17.60 16.01
C SER A 270 -2.75 17.47 15.95
N TYR A 271 -2.16 17.32 14.76
CA TYR A 271 -0.74 16.97 14.66
C TYR A 271 0.06 17.83 13.68
N GLN A 272 -0.06 17.58 12.37
CA GLN A 272 0.79 18.25 11.37
C GLN A 272 0.18 19.51 10.77
N HIS A 273 -1.11 19.69 10.89
CA HIS A 273 -1.87 20.83 10.35
C HIS A 273 -1.81 20.96 8.82
N ASN A 274 -1.41 19.89 8.14
CA ASN A 274 -1.53 19.74 6.69
C ASN A 274 -2.38 18.52 6.34
N ARG A 275 -2.73 18.38 5.06
CA ARG A 275 -3.59 17.31 4.54
C ARG A 275 -2.88 16.56 3.44
N ASN A 276 -3.20 15.27 3.27
CA ASN A 276 -2.87 14.56 2.04
C ASN A 276 -3.91 14.92 0.98
N PRO A 277 -3.53 15.66 -0.08
CA PRO A 277 -4.46 16.12 -1.09
C PRO A 277 -5.09 14.99 -1.91
N PHE A 278 -4.44 13.85 -2.01
CA PHE A 278 -4.93 12.71 -2.77
C PHE A 278 -6.00 11.88 -2.03
N ILE A 279 -6.19 12.14 -0.73
CA ILE A 279 -7.34 11.63 0.03
C ILE A 279 -8.56 12.53 -0.20
N ASP A 280 -8.36 13.84 -0.25
CA ASP A 280 -9.42 14.80 -0.49
C ASP A 280 -9.82 14.86 -1.98
N HIS A 281 -8.84 14.69 -2.88
CA HIS A 281 -8.94 14.77 -4.34
C HIS A 281 -8.18 13.63 -5.02
N PRO A 282 -8.67 12.38 -4.98
CA PRO A 282 -7.99 11.25 -5.60
C PRO A 282 -7.78 11.40 -7.12
N GLU A 283 -8.64 12.18 -7.79
CA GLU A 283 -8.54 12.52 -9.21
C GLU A 283 -7.31 13.36 -9.57
N TRP A 284 -6.71 14.05 -8.60
CA TRP A 284 -5.49 14.83 -8.84
C TRP A 284 -4.26 13.96 -9.10
N VAL A 285 -4.32 12.68 -8.79
CA VAL A 285 -3.26 11.73 -9.17
C VAL A 285 -3.11 11.69 -10.68
N GLU A 286 -4.21 11.46 -11.43
CA GLU A 286 -4.18 11.46 -12.90
C GLU A 286 -3.96 12.87 -13.50
N ALA A 287 -4.31 13.90 -12.75
CA ALA A 287 -4.09 15.28 -13.19
C ALA A 287 -2.61 15.72 -13.09
N ILE A 288 -1.77 14.99 -12.32
CA ILE A 288 -0.34 15.31 -12.13
C ILE A 288 0.55 14.37 -12.95
N TRP A 289 0.32 13.05 -12.88
CA TRP A 289 1.12 12.00 -13.51
C TRP A 289 0.32 11.34 -14.66
#